data_83d68029c3628dc3025ee6749ccbc0d5
#
_entry.id   83d68029c3628dc3025ee6749ccbc0d5
#
_cell.length_a   1.000
_cell.length_b   1.000
_cell.length_c   1.000
_cell.angle_alpha   90.00
_cell.angle_beta   90.00
_cell.angle_gamma   90.00
#
_symmetry.space_group_name_H-M   'P 1'
#
loop_
_entity.id
_entity.type
_entity.pdbx_description
1 polymer ?
#
loop_
_entity_poly.entity_id
_entity_poly.type
_entity_poly.pdbx_seq_one_letter_code
_entity_poly.pdbx_strand_id
1 'polypeptide(L)'
;MSTTQVATPIRERFDELKDDWKSKTRHLSNTAQISLVFSYQQIIGMGPAVVPLILAELEREPDQWFWALEAITGECPIPQCDAGDVEASALAWVEWGRQKGLLAK
;
A
#
# COMPACT_ATOMS: atom_id res chain seq x y z
N MET A 1 -1.49 29.93 10.91
CA MET A 1 -1.49 29.49 10.55
C MET A 1 -1.58 28.87 10.24
N SER A 2 -1.71 28.54 10.25
CA SER A 2 -1.81 27.83 9.81
C SER A 2 -1.89 27.05 9.48
N THR A 3 -2.05 26.92 9.32
CA THR A 3 -2.26 26.06 8.96
C THR A 3 -1.84 25.44 8.29
N THR A 4 -1.47 25.61 8.12
CA THR A 4 -1.13 24.92 7.43
C THR A 4 -0.32 24.14 7.48
N GLN A 5 -0.22 24.11 7.86
CA GLN A 5 0.44 23.36 8.04
C GLN A 5 0.46 22.41 8.29
N VAL A 6 0.28 23.03 8.55
CA VAL A 6 -0.08 21.98 9.11
C VAL A 6 -0.06 20.79 8.43
N ALA A 7 -0.49 20.72 7.56
CA ALA A 7 -0.72 19.50 7.04
C ALA A 7 0.43 19.06 6.24
N THR A 8 1.24 18.23 6.81
CA THR A 8 2.13 17.39 6.06
C THR A 8 1.27 16.74 5.01
N PRO A 9 1.51 16.98 3.73
CA PRO A 9 0.74 16.29 2.71
C PRO A 9 0.78 14.79 2.93
N ILE A 10 -0.35 14.16 2.78
CA ILE A 10 -0.46 12.72 3.00
C ILE A 10 0.57 11.95 2.16
N ARG A 11 0.89 12.45 0.97
CA ARG A 11 1.91 11.83 0.12
C ARG A 11 3.28 11.85 0.77
N GLU A 12 3.68 12.96 1.39
CA GLU A 12 4.97 13.05 2.07
C GLU A 12 5.04 12.07 3.24
N ARG A 13 3.97 12.02 4.02
CA ARG A 13 3.91 11.10 5.15
C ARG A 13 3.98 9.65 4.67
N PHE A 14 3.24 9.33 3.63
CA PHE A 14 3.27 8.00 3.05
C PHE A 14 4.68 7.65 2.55
N ASP A 15 5.32 8.58 1.84
CA ASP A 15 6.66 8.33 1.29
C ASP A 15 7.68 8.09 2.41
N GLU A 16 7.62 8.85 3.49
CA GLU A 16 8.50 8.65 4.64
C GLU A 16 8.31 7.26 5.26
N LEU A 17 7.07 6.88 5.47
CA LEU A 17 6.76 5.58 6.06
C LEU A 17 7.12 4.44 5.12
N LYS A 18 6.88 4.64 3.82
CA LYS A 18 7.24 3.65 2.80
C LYS A 18 8.76 3.42 2.79
N ASP A 19 9.54 4.50 2.79
CA ASP A 19 10.99 4.38 2.75
C ASP A 19 11.51 3.67 4.00
N ASP A 20 10.96 4.00 5.17
CA ASP A 20 11.33 3.33 6.40
C ASP A 20 10.99 1.83 6.35
N TRP A 21 9.78 1.52 5.90
CA TRP A 21 9.34 0.14 5.77
C TRP A 21 10.23 -0.65 4.83
N LYS A 22 10.53 -0.09 3.65
CA LYS A 22 11.35 -0.79 2.66
C LYS A 22 12.77 -1.00 3.17
N SER A 23 13.34 -0.02 3.88
CA SER A 23 14.69 -0.18 4.40
C SER A 23 14.76 -1.26 5.46
N LYS A 24 13.70 -1.45 6.24
CA LYS A 24 13.68 -2.45 7.31
C LYS A 24 13.31 -3.84 6.82
N THR A 25 12.71 -3.95 5.64
CA THR A 25 12.21 -5.23 5.15
C THR A 25 12.98 -5.79 3.97
N ARG A 26 14.00 -5.08 3.49
CA ARG A 26 14.71 -5.52 2.27
C ARG A 26 15.30 -6.92 2.38
N HIS A 27 15.56 -7.40 3.59
CA HIS A 27 16.13 -8.74 3.80
C HIS A 27 15.09 -9.75 4.26
N LEU A 28 13.84 -9.34 4.39
CA LEU A 28 12.79 -10.22 4.89
C LEU A 28 12.01 -10.82 3.73
N SER A 29 11.69 -12.10 3.87
CA SER A 29 10.84 -12.78 2.89
C SER A 29 9.53 -13.27 3.50
N ASN A 30 9.41 -13.22 4.83
CA ASN A 30 8.20 -13.65 5.51
C ASN A 30 7.19 -12.51 5.53
N THR A 31 6.05 -12.70 4.86
CA THR A 31 5.02 -11.67 4.73
C THR A 31 4.52 -11.16 6.07
N ALA A 32 4.38 -12.06 7.06
CA ALA A 32 3.93 -11.64 8.38
C ALA A 32 4.92 -10.68 9.04
N GLN A 33 6.22 -10.96 8.91
CA GLN A 33 7.23 -10.06 9.47
C GLN A 33 7.24 -8.72 8.74
N ILE A 34 7.07 -8.75 7.43
CA ILE A 34 7.04 -7.53 6.62
C ILE A 34 5.89 -6.62 7.05
N SER A 35 4.72 -7.20 7.28
CA SER A 35 3.54 -6.42 7.66
C SER A 35 3.54 -5.97 9.11
N LEU A 36 4.38 -6.57 9.96
CA LEU A 36 4.44 -6.20 11.37
C LEU A 36 5.38 -5.02 11.65
N VAL A 37 6.11 -4.55 10.65
CA VAL A 37 6.95 -3.37 10.82
C VAL A 37 6.06 -2.17 11.15
N PHE A 38 6.47 -1.38 12.15
CA PHE A 38 5.63 -0.29 12.67
C PHE A 38 5.24 0.73 11.59
N SER A 39 6.17 1.10 10.70
CA SER A 39 5.85 2.04 9.63
C SER A 39 4.76 1.51 8.71
N TYR A 40 4.74 0.20 8.45
CA TYR A 40 3.67 -0.44 7.67
C TYR A 40 2.32 -0.30 8.39
N GLN A 41 2.32 -0.55 9.70
CA GLN A 41 1.11 -0.40 10.51
C GLN A 41 0.61 1.05 10.50
N GLN A 42 1.54 2.01 10.52
CA GLN A 42 1.18 3.42 10.46
C GLN A 42 0.55 3.78 9.12
N ILE A 43 1.04 3.19 8.03
CA ILE A 43 0.43 3.40 6.71
C ILE A 43 -1.02 2.89 6.72
N ILE A 44 -1.25 1.72 7.30
CA ILE A 44 -2.62 1.20 7.44
C ILE A 44 -3.47 2.20 8.23
N GLY A 45 -2.92 2.76 9.29
CA GLY A 45 -3.63 3.72 10.12
C GLY A 45 -3.97 5.03 9.44
N MET A 46 -3.36 5.33 8.28
CA MET A 46 -3.69 6.52 7.51
C MET A 46 -5.07 6.41 6.85
N GLY A 47 -5.58 5.20 6.73
CA GLY A 47 -6.93 4.98 6.25
C GLY A 47 -7.08 5.02 4.73
N PRO A 48 -8.33 5.10 4.25
CA PRO A 48 -8.60 4.99 2.80
C PRO A 48 -7.89 6.03 1.93
N ALA A 49 -7.52 7.18 2.50
CA ALA A 49 -6.87 8.24 1.72
C ALA A 49 -5.52 7.79 1.16
N VAL A 50 -4.88 6.79 1.76
CA VAL A 50 -3.59 6.29 1.31
C VAL A 50 -3.72 5.23 0.22
N VAL A 51 -4.92 4.68 0.01
CA VAL A 51 -5.12 3.59 -0.96
C VAL A 51 -4.66 3.97 -2.37
N PRO A 52 -5.02 5.15 -2.93
CA PRO A 52 -4.52 5.50 -4.26
C PRO A 52 -3.00 5.57 -4.34
N LEU A 53 -2.35 5.99 -3.25
CA LEU A 53 -0.89 6.06 -3.22
C LEU A 53 -0.27 4.67 -3.23
N ILE A 54 -0.84 3.73 -2.47
CA ILE A 54 -0.37 2.35 -2.45
C ILE A 54 -0.56 1.72 -3.83
N LEU A 55 -1.71 1.94 -4.46
CA LEU A 55 -1.99 1.39 -5.77
C LEU A 55 -1.02 1.92 -6.82
N ALA A 56 -0.68 3.21 -6.75
CA ALA A 56 0.30 3.79 -7.66
C ALA A 56 1.68 3.16 -7.47
N GLU A 57 2.05 2.85 -6.22
CA GLU A 57 3.31 2.16 -5.96
C GLU A 57 3.32 0.75 -6.51
N LEU A 58 2.19 0.04 -6.39
CA LEU A 58 2.07 -1.31 -6.95
C LEU A 58 2.23 -1.30 -8.46
N GLU A 59 1.68 -0.28 -9.12
CA GLU A 59 1.78 -0.15 -10.57
C GLU A 59 3.23 0.08 -11.00
N ARG A 60 3.97 0.86 -10.21
CA ARG A 60 5.35 1.21 -10.49
C ARG A 60 6.32 0.10 -10.11
N GLU A 61 6.10 -0.51 -8.94
CA GLU A 61 7.00 -1.52 -8.40
C GLU A 61 6.22 -2.46 -7.49
N PRO A 62 5.83 -3.65 -7.96
CA PRO A 62 5.09 -4.60 -7.13
C PRO A 62 5.85 -4.97 -5.86
N ASP A 63 5.15 -4.95 -4.73
CA ASP A 63 5.72 -5.29 -3.44
C ASP A 63 4.59 -5.77 -2.52
N GLN A 64 4.90 -6.06 -1.27
CA GLN A 64 3.98 -6.68 -0.31
C GLN A 64 3.01 -5.66 0.32
N TRP A 65 2.24 -4.97 -0.52
CA TRP A 65 1.24 -4.01 -0.07
C TRP A 65 -0.14 -4.63 0.21
N PHE A 66 -0.29 -5.90 -0.10
CA PHE A 66 -1.61 -6.54 -0.14
C PHE A 66 -2.30 -6.59 1.20
N TRP A 67 -1.56 -6.87 2.25
CA TRP A 67 -2.11 -6.88 3.60
C TRP A 67 -2.67 -5.51 3.99
N ALA A 68 -1.92 -4.44 3.67
CA ALA A 68 -2.37 -3.09 3.96
C ALA A 68 -3.66 -2.77 3.21
N LEU A 69 -3.72 -3.12 1.93
CA LEU A 69 -4.91 -2.87 1.12
C LEU A 69 -6.11 -3.62 1.66
N GLU A 70 -5.95 -4.88 2.02
CA GLU A 70 -7.04 -5.65 2.61
C GLU A 70 -7.48 -5.08 3.95
N ALA A 71 -6.53 -4.67 4.79
CA ALA A 71 -6.85 -4.12 6.10
C ALA A 71 -7.61 -2.80 6.00
N ILE A 72 -7.27 -1.97 5.01
CA ILE A 72 -7.90 -0.67 4.84
C ILE A 72 -9.27 -0.80 4.15
N THR A 73 -9.34 -1.61 3.09
CA THR A 73 -10.54 -1.68 2.24
C THR A 73 -11.52 -2.77 2.63
N GLY A 74 -11.04 -3.81 3.30
CA GLY A 74 -11.86 -4.97 3.59
C GLY A 74 -12.14 -5.85 2.39
N GLU A 75 -11.47 -5.62 1.27
CA GLU A 75 -11.70 -6.37 0.04
C GLU A 75 -10.48 -7.16 -0.36
N CYS A 76 -10.67 -8.15 -1.21
CA CYS A 76 -9.57 -8.96 -1.74
C CYS A 76 -9.90 -9.33 -3.19
N PRO A 77 -9.47 -8.50 -4.15
CA PRO A 77 -9.75 -8.77 -5.56
C PRO A 77 -8.87 -9.84 -6.18
N ILE A 78 -7.91 -10.38 -5.42
CA ILE A 78 -6.95 -11.36 -5.94
C ILE A 78 -7.64 -12.70 -6.13
N PRO A 79 -7.61 -13.27 -7.35
CA PRO A 79 -8.11 -14.63 -7.55
C PRO A 79 -7.33 -15.63 -6.70
N GLN A 80 -7.99 -16.65 -6.20
CA GLN A 80 -7.36 -17.61 -5.32
C GLN A 80 -6.14 -18.27 -5.97
N CYS A 81 -6.21 -18.50 -7.27
CA CYS A 81 -5.12 -19.14 -8.01
C CYS A 81 -3.88 -18.24 -8.11
N ASP A 82 -4.05 -16.95 -7.92
CA ASP A 82 -2.93 -15.99 -7.99
C ASP A 82 -2.38 -15.64 -6.61
N ALA A 83 -2.97 -16.18 -5.56
CA ALA A 83 -2.48 -15.92 -4.20
C ALA A 83 -1.03 -16.39 -4.07
N GLY A 84 -0.16 -15.52 -3.62
CA GLY A 84 1.26 -15.81 -3.52
C GLY A 84 2.10 -15.32 -4.69
N ASP A 85 1.46 -14.96 -5.81
CA ASP A 85 2.15 -14.36 -6.95
C ASP A 85 2.08 -12.84 -6.82
N VAL A 86 3.19 -12.20 -6.49
CA VAL A 86 3.22 -10.76 -6.23
C VAL A 86 2.81 -9.96 -7.46
N GLU A 87 3.29 -10.34 -8.63
CA GLU A 87 2.96 -9.61 -9.85
C GLU A 87 1.49 -9.75 -10.24
N ALA A 88 0.96 -10.96 -10.16
CA ALA A 88 -0.44 -11.20 -10.48
C ALA A 88 -1.35 -10.50 -9.46
N SER A 89 -0.96 -10.54 -8.18
CA SER A 89 -1.72 -9.87 -7.12
C SER A 89 -1.71 -8.36 -7.32
N ALA A 90 -0.55 -7.80 -7.69
CA ALA A 90 -0.44 -6.37 -7.96
C ALA A 90 -1.34 -5.95 -9.12
N LEU A 91 -1.37 -6.74 -10.19
CA LEU A 91 -2.23 -6.44 -11.32
C LEU A 91 -3.72 -6.48 -10.93
N ALA A 92 -4.11 -7.44 -10.10
CA ALA A 92 -5.50 -7.55 -9.65
C ALA A 92 -5.89 -6.30 -8.85
N TRP A 93 -5.03 -5.83 -7.95
CA TRP A 93 -5.29 -4.64 -7.16
C TRP A 93 -5.29 -3.36 -7.99
N VAL A 94 -4.36 -3.24 -8.94
CA VAL A 94 -4.30 -2.08 -9.83
C VAL A 94 -5.58 -1.99 -10.67
N GLU A 95 -6.03 -3.12 -11.21
CA GLU A 95 -7.27 -3.17 -11.97
C GLU A 95 -8.47 -2.82 -11.10
N TRP A 96 -8.51 -3.33 -9.88
CA TRP A 96 -9.53 -2.98 -8.90
C TRP A 96 -9.56 -1.46 -8.68
N GLY A 97 -8.36 -0.86 -8.53
CA GLY A 97 -8.25 0.57 -8.31
C GLY A 97 -8.75 1.40 -9.48
N ARG A 98 -8.48 0.94 -10.71
CA ARG A 98 -8.98 1.62 -11.91
C ARG A 98 -10.51 1.56 -11.97
N GLN A 99 -11.08 0.40 -11.66
CA GLN A 99 -12.53 0.23 -11.66
C GLN A 99 -13.21 1.11 -10.61
N LYS A 100 -12.53 1.34 -9.49
CA LYS A 100 -13.07 2.20 -8.42
C LYS A 100 -12.78 3.69 -8.65
N GLY A 101 -12.06 4.02 -9.71
CA GLY A 101 -11.71 5.43 -9.99
C GLY A 101 -10.60 5.97 -9.10
N LEU A 102 -9.83 5.08 -8.47
CA LEU A 102 -8.74 5.47 -7.57
C LEU A 102 -7.42 5.66 -8.30
N LEU A 103 -7.31 5.13 -9.51
CA LEU A 103 -6.13 5.28 -10.35
C LEU A 103 -6.53 5.82 -11.70
N ALA A 104 -5.64 6.63 -12.30
CA ALA A 104 -5.81 7.08 -13.68
C ALA A 104 -5.69 5.90 -14.62
N LYS A 105 -6.41 5.97 -15.72
CA LYS A 105 -6.36 4.92 -16.73
C LYS A 105 -5.13 5.03 -17.60
#